data_21a8a75145ce0844a26dc77a53044995
#
_entry.id   21a8a75145ce0844a26dc77a53044995
#
_cell.length_a   1.000
_cell.length_b   1.000
_cell.length_c   1.000
_cell.angle_alpha   90.00
_cell.angle_beta   90.00
_cell.angle_gamma   90.00
#
_symmetry.space_group_name_H-M   'P 1'
#
loop_
_entity.id
_entity.type
_entity.pdbx_description
1 polymer ?
#
loop_
_entity_poly.entity_id
_entity_poly.type
_entity_poly.pdbx_seq_one_letter_code
_entity_poly.pdbx_strand_id
1 'polypeptide(L)'
;VTLVFCGKAAENAAEQWKTITFAEKTEVFVCSMTEQQIEDYVKTGEPMDKAGAYGIQGRFAVWVKGISGDYNNVVGLPLGRVCRELLGISRQENV
;
A
#
# COMPACT_ATOMS: atom_id res chain seq x y z
N VAL A 1 -6.16 4.07 1.43
CA VAL A 1 -6.56 3.17 2.55
C VAL A 1 -7.63 3.86 3.37
N THR A 2 -8.65 3.12 3.70
CA THR A 2 -9.68 3.56 4.64
C THR A 2 -9.71 2.59 5.81
N LEU A 3 -9.53 3.11 7.01
CA LEU A 3 -9.68 2.36 8.24
C LEU A 3 -11.09 2.60 8.79
N VAL A 4 -11.82 1.54 9.03
CA VAL A 4 -13.16 1.59 9.61
C VAL A 4 -13.06 0.96 10.99
N PHE A 5 -13.48 1.67 12.01
CA PHE A 5 -13.39 1.17 13.38
C PHE A 5 -14.59 1.59 14.20
N CYS A 6 -14.86 0.80 15.24
CA CYS A 6 -15.96 1.02 16.16
C CYS A 6 -15.39 1.35 17.53
N GLY A 7 -15.87 2.42 18.13
CA GLY A 7 -15.49 2.84 19.48
C GLY A 7 -16.68 3.11 20.35
N LYS A 8 -16.46 3.04 21.67
CA LYS A 8 -17.43 3.45 22.67
C LYS A 8 -16.79 4.50 23.58
N ALA A 9 -17.48 5.60 23.80
CA ALA A 9 -17.02 6.65 24.71
C ALA A 9 -17.07 6.19 26.18
N ALA A 10 -17.98 5.27 26.50
CA ALA A 10 -18.14 4.65 27.82
C ALA A 10 -18.75 3.27 27.66
N GLU A 11 -18.65 2.44 28.70
CA GLU A 11 -19.13 1.05 28.68
C GLU A 11 -20.61 0.93 28.26
N ASN A 12 -21.44 1.88 28.69
CA ASN A 12 -22.89 1.91 28.39
C ASN A 12 -23.22 2.80 27.18
N ALA A 13 -22.25 3.38 26.51
CA ALA A 13 -22.49 4.21 25.35
C ALA A 13 -22.81 3.37 24.11
N ALA A 14 -23.57 3.94 23.18
CA ALA A 14 -23.82 3.32 21.88
C ALA A 14 -22.52 3.22 21.09
N GLU A 15 -22.37 2.12 20.35
CA GLU A 15 -21.25 1.94 19.43
C GLU A 15 -21.33 2.98 18.32
N GLN A 16 -20.16 3.58 18.01
CA GLN A 16 -20.04 4.53 16.91
C GLN A 16 -18.98 4.04 15.93
N TRP A 17 -19.36 3.97 14.67
CA TRP A 17 -18.45 3.65 13.58
C TRP A 17 -17.78 4.92 13.09
N LYS A 18 -16.47 4.86 13.01
CA LYS A 18 -15.63 5.96 12.52
C LYS A 18 -14.77 5.48 11.38
N THR A 19 -14.39 6.40 10.52
CA THR A 19 -13.49 6.11 9.40
C THR A 19 -12.34 7.11 9.37
N ILE A 20 -11.17 6.61 8.98
CA ILE A 20 -10.02 7.44 8.64
C ILE A 20 -9.56 7.01 7.25
N THR A 21 -9.46 7.97 6.34
CA THR A 21 -8.98 7.71 4.97
C THR A 21 -7.69 8.48 4.74
N PHE A 22 -6.70 7.80 4.18
CA PHE A 22 -5.43 8.42 3.81
C PHE A 22 -4.88 7.81 2.51
N ALA A 23 -3.99 8.56 1.86
CA ALA A 23 -3.27 8.11 0.70
C ALA A 23 -1.77 8.12 1.00
N GLU A 24 -1.06 7.13 0.47
CA GLU A 24 0.39 7.04 0.55
C GLU A 24 0.95 6.94 -0.85
N LYS A 25 1.89 7.84 -1.19
CA LYS A 25 2.51 7.88 -2.51
C LYS A 25 3.95 7.41 -2.42
N THR A 26 4.32 6.50 -3.30
CA THR A 26 5.70 6.03 -3.44
C THR A 26 6.10 6.14 -4.92
N GLU A 27 7.24 6.77 -5.17
CA GLU A 27 7.80 6.84 -6.51
C GLU A 27 8.69 5.63 -6.76
N VAL A 28 8.51 5.00 -7.91
CA VAL A 28 9.31 3.85 -8.33
C VAL A 28 10.08 4.27 -9.58
N PHE A 29 11.41 4.16 -9.52
CA PHE A 29 12.29 4.51 -10.63
C PHE A 29 12.63 3.27 -11.41
N VAL A 30 12.28 3.25 -12.69
CA VAL A 30 12.41 2.10 -13.57
C VAL A 30 13.51 2.36 -14.60
N CYS A 31 14.34 1.36 -14.87
CA CYS A 31 15.33 1.41 -15.95
C CYS A 31 14.65 1.48 -17.31
N SER A 32 15.32 2.10 -18.28
CA SER A 32 14.82 2.12 -19.66
C SER A 32 14.68 0.69 -20.20
N MET A 33 13.58 0.42 -20.90
CA MET A 33 13.31 -0.88 -21.51
C MET A 33 13.04 -0.70 -22.98
N THR A 34 13.53 -1.63 -23.80
CA THR A 34 13.17 -1.70 -25.21
C THR A 34 11.75 -2.26 -25.34
N GLU A 35 11.13 -2.03 -26.52
CA GLU A 35 9.81 -2.62 -26.79
C GLU A 35 9.82 -4.13 -26.68
N GLN A 36 10.89 -4.78 -27.12
CA GLN A 36 11.03 -6.24 -27.03
C GLN A 36 11.09 -6.70 -25.57
N GLN A 37 11.81 -5.98 -24.72
CA GLN A 37 11.90 -6.30 -23.30
C GLN A 37 10.54 -6.15 -22.61
N ILE A 38 9.78 -5.13 -22.98
CA ILE A 38 8.42 -4.92 -22.46
C ILE A 38 7.51 -6.07 -22.91
N GLU A 39 7.53 -6.43 -24.19
CA GLU A 39 6.74 -7.53 -24.72
C GLU A 39 7.09 -8.86 -24.04
N ASP A 40 8.37 -9.14 -23.86
CA ASP A 40 8.82 -10.35 -23.18
C ASP A 40 8.32 -10.40 -21.74
N TYR A 41 8.32 -9.27 -21.04
CA TYR A 41 7.78 -9.20 -19.69
C TYR A 41 6.27 -9.44 -19.66
N VAL A 42 5.53 -8.81 -20.58
CA VAL A 42 4.06 -9.00 -20.68
C VAL A 42 3.72 -10.47 -20.95
N LYS A 43 4.51 -11.16 -21.77
CA LYS A 43 4.30 -12.59 -22.07
C LYS A 43 4.48 -13.51 -20.86
N THR A 44 5.18 -13.05 -19.82
CA THR A 44 5.30 -13.87 -18.59
C THR A 44 3.97 -14.01 -17.85
N GLY A 45 3.00 -13.13 -18.13
CA GLY A 45 1.71 -13.08 -17.42
C GLY A 45 1.77 -12.38 -16.08
N GLU A 46 2.97 -12.06 -15.57
CA GLU A 46 3.12 -11.41 -14.26
C GLU A 46 2.34 -10.10 -14.13
N PRO A 47 2.30 -9.20 -15.14
CA PRO A 47 1.59 -7.93 -14.99
C PRO A 47 0.07 -8.05 -14.93
N MET A 48 -0.50 -9.19 -15.29
CA MET A 48 -1.95 -9.32 -15.53
C MET A 48 -2.81 -9.18 -14.28
N ASP A 49 -2.29 -9.54 -13.11
CA ASP A 49 -3.02 -9.45 -11.84
C ASP A 49 -2.51 -8.31 -10.94
N LYS A 50 -1.68 -7.42 -11.47
CA LYS A 50 -1.09 -6.32 -10.72
C LYS A 50 -1.77 -5.01 -11.07
N ALA A 51 -2.11 -4.21 -10.05
CA ALA A 51 -2.74 -2.90 -10.24
C ALA A 51 -1.90 -1.95 -11.09
N GLY A 52 -0.59 -1.97 -10.90
CA GLY A 52 0.35 -1.16 -11.67
C GLY A 52 0.94 -1.87 -12.89
N ALA A 53 0.44 -3.04 -13.21
CA ALA A 53 0.89 -3.86 -14.33
C ALA A 53 2.39 -4.27 -14.24
N TYR A 54 2.89 -4.42 -13.01
CA TYR A 54 4.22 -5.02 -12.78
C TYR A 54 4.33 -5.55 -11.36
N GLY A 55 5.20 -6.54 -11.14
CA GLY A 55 5.45 -7.11 -9.83
C GLY A 55 6.84 -6.76 -9.29
N ILE A 56 6.93 -5.84 -8.32
CA ILE A 56 8.22 -5.42 -7.76
C ILE A 56 8.94 -6.57 -7.04
N GLN A 57 8.19 -7.55 -6.53
CA GLN A 57 8.74 -8.74 -5.86
C GLN A 57 9.04 -9.88 -6.82
N GLY A 58 8.60 -9.76 -8.08
CA GLY A 58 8.76 -10.79 -9.09
C GLY A 58 9.86 -10.48 -10.10
N ARG A 59 9.63 -10.90 -11.34
CA ARG A 59 10.59 -10.76 -12.44
C ARG A 59 10.91 -9.30 -12.77
N PHE A 60 9.99 -8.38 -12.48
CA PHE A 60 10.21 -6.96 -12.74
C PHE A 60 11.24 -6.33 -11.80
N ALA A 61 11.61 -6.99 -10.72
CA ALA A 61 12.58 -6.47 -9.74
C ALA A 61 13.89 -6.02 -10.40
N VAL A 62 14.33 -6.72 -11.44
CA VAL A 62 15.58 -6.40 -12.16
C VAL A 62 15.52 -5.06 -12.89
N TRP A 63 14.33 -4.54 -13.16
CA TRP A 63 14.13 -3.27 -13.86
C TRP A 63 13.95 -2.08 -12.93
N VAL A 64 13.78 -2.32 -11.63
CA VAL A 64 13.60 -1.27 -10.63
C VAL A 64 14.97 -0.82 -10.13
N LYS A 65 15.31 0.44 -10.36
CA LYS A 65 16.60 0.99 -9.94
C LYS A 65 16.54 1.74 -8.62
N GLY A 66 15.35 2.01 -8.10
CA GLY A 66 15.19 2.67 -6.83
C GLY A 66 13.74 3.03 -6.54
N ILE A 67 13.49 3.40 -5.30
CA ILE A 67 12.19 3.92 -4.86
C ILE A 67 12.40 5.16 -4.00
N SER A 68 11.39 6.03 -3.95
CA SER A 68 11.30 7.13 -3.00
C SER A 68 9.97 7.00 -2.29
N GLY A 69 10.01 6.63 -1.02
CA GLY A 69 8.83 6.37 -0.21
C GLY A 69 8.87 4.99 0.44
N ASP A 70 7.69 4.42 0.66
CA ASP A 70 7.52 3.16 1.37
C ASP A 70 7.45 1.98 0.39
N TYR A 71 8.42 1.07 0.50
CA TYR A 71 8.46 -0.15 -0.30
C TYR A 71 7.21 -1.02 -0.08
N ASN A 72 6.74 -1.12 1.17
CA ASN A 72 5.55 -1.92 1.48
C ASN A 72 4.31 -1.38 0.78
N ASN A 73 4.24 -0.05 0.58
CA ASN A 73 3.16 0.57 -0.18
C ASN A 73 3.17 0.09 -1.63
N VAL A 74 4.35 -0.05 -2.24
CA VAL A 74 4.47 -0.57 -3.60
C VAL A 74 4.03 -2.03 -3.67
N VAL A 75 4.38 -2.83 -2.66
CA VAL A 75 3.96 -4.24 -2.58
C VAL A 75 2.44 -4.36 -2.49
N GLY A 76 1.77 -3.48 -1.74
CA GLY A 76 0.31 -3.48 -1.69
C GLY A 76 -0.32 -2.76 -0.52
N LEU A 77 0.40 -2.52 0.57
CA LEU A 77 -0.16 -1.87 1.75
C LEU A 77 0.92 -1.05 2.46
N PRO A 78 0.69 0.25 2.74
CA PRO A 78 1.65 1.09 3.45
C PRO A 78 1.64 0.77 4.95
N LEU A 79 2.31 -0.34 5.33
CA LEU A 79 2.29 -0.90 6.68
C LEU A 79 2.67 0.10 7.77
N GLY A 80 3.71 0.90 7.54
CA GLY A 80 4.15 1.88 8.53
C GLY A 80 3.09 2.93 8.81
N ARG A 81 2.47 3.47 7.76
CA ARG A 81 1.40 4.46 7.91
C ARG A 81 0.18 3.85 8.58
N VAL A 82 -0.23 2.65 8.15
CA VAL A 82 -1.37 1.93 8.76
C VAL A 82 -1.12 1.72 10.26
N CYS A 83 0.09 1.27 10.62
CA CYS A 83 0.45 1.05 12.02
C CYS A 83 0.36 2.34 12.84
N ARG A 84 0.88 3.45 12.33
CA ARG A 84 0.83 4.75 13.02
C ARG A 84 -0.61 5.23 13.20
N GLU A 85 -1.45 5.05 12.19
CA GLU A 85 -2.87 5.43 12.29
C GLU A 85 -3.60 4.58 13.32
N LEU A 86 -3.35 3.27 13.34
CA LEU A 86 -3.94 2.36 14.34
C LEU A 86 -3.49 2.71 15.76
N LEU A 87 -2.22 3.03 15.95
CA LEU A 87 -1.70 3.46 17.25
C LEU A 87 -2.35 4.77 17.70
N GLY A 88 -2.58 5.70 16.77
CA GLY A 88 -3.29 6.96 17.06
C GLY A 88 -4.72 6.71 17.53
N ILE A 89 -5.43 5.80 16.86
CA ILE A 89 -6.79 5.39 17.24
C ILE A 89 -6.78 4.76 18.64
N SER A 90 -5.88 3.83 18.89
CA SER A 90 -5.76 3.14 20.18
C SER A 90 -5.50 4.13 21.33
N ARG A 91 -4.63 5.11 21.12
CA ARG A 91 -4.35 6.15 22.11
C ARG A 91 -5.56 7.03 22.41
N GLN A 92 -6.33 7.37 21.39
CA GLN A 92 -7.56 8.15 21.57
C GLN A 92 -8.63 7.37 22.33
N GLU A 93 -8.73 6.08 22.08
CA GLU A 93 -9.70 5.20 22.74
C GLU A 93 -9.36 4.94 24.21
N ASN A 94 -8.09 5.06 24.60
CA ASN A 94 -7.59 4.77 25.94
C ASN A 94 -7.53 6.01 26.86
N VAL A 95 -8.02 7.15 26.41
CA VAL A 95 -7.98 8.40 27.18
C VAL A 95 -9.28 8.63 28.00
#